data_f6ad1015f42d7d28798acbc57e6bb55e
#
_entry.id   f6ad1015f42d7d28798acbc57e6bb55e
#
_cell.length_a   1.000
_cell.length_b   1.000
_cell.length_c   1.000
_cell.angle_alpha   90.00
_cell.angle_beta   90.00
_cell.angle_gamma   90.00
#
_symmetry.space_group_name_H-M   'P 1'
#
loop_
_entity.id
_entity.type
_entity.pdbx_description
1 polymer ?
#
loop_
_entity_poly.entity_id
_entity_poly.type
_entity_poly.pdbx_seq_one_letter_code
_entity_poly.pdbx_strand_id
1 'polypeptide(L)'
;KDKQKDQSYFLFATTRNQLNFLRFPIGEYFKSEIRKKAKELSLIVKDKPDSQDICFVTKDSYRNLIEKLKPESFIKGMIVNINGKQIGEHNGIVNYTIGQRKGLGIGGNKSPLYVVDIDKTNNLIVLAEKKYLEKTTVKINNINWIAEKVDSSNLIRCAAKIRSTQDETPGTLEINGNEAIYIFDNKVDSTSPGQAC
;
A
#
# COMPACT_ATOMS: atom_id res chain seq x y z
N LYS A 1 -12.06 -0.90 18.23
CA LYS A 1 -12.27 0.32 19.04
C LYS A 1 -11.18 1.35 18.78
N ASP A 2 -9.92 0.96 18.80
CA ASP A 2 -8.75 1.84 18.62
C ASP A 2 -8.43 2.04 17.13
N LYS A 3 -8.98 3.07 16.51
CA LYS A 3 -8.80 3.37 15.08
C LYS A 3 -7.33 3.60 14.70
N GLN A 4 -6.48 4.10 15.62
CA GLN A 4 -5.05 4.33 15.35
C GLN A 4 -4.25 3.02 15.32
N LYS A 5 -4.78 1.95 15.88
CA LYS A 5 -4.18 0.62 15.93
C LYS A 5 -4.98 -0.43 15.15
N ASP A 6 -5.92 0.03 14.32
CA ASP A 6 -6.70 -0.83 13.46
C ASP A 6 -5.81 -1.46 12.38
N GLN A 7 -5.79 -2.80 12.35
CA GLN A 7 -5.05 -3.60 11.37
C GLN A 7 -5.98 -4.39 10.45
N SER A 8 -7.28 -4.05 10.41
CA SER A 8 -8.28 -4.76 9.60
C SER A 8 -7.96 -4.72 8.09
N TYR A 9 -7.23 -3.69 7.64
CA TYR A 9 -6.75 -3.60 6.26
C TYR A 9 -5.97 -4.84 5.80
N PHE A 10 -5.22 -5.50 6.70
CA PHE A 10 -4.48 -6.72 6.39
C PHE A 10 -5.35 -7.97 6.27
N LEU A 11 -6.63 -7.86 6.64
CA LEU A 11 -7.60 -8.95 6.53
C LEU A 11 -8.32 -8.99 5.18
N PHE A 12 -7.93 -8.15 4.22
CA PHE A 12 -8.59 -8.00 2.92
C PHE A 12 -8.78 -9.32 2.15
N ALA A 13 -7.88 -10.30 2.33
CA ALA A 13 -7.97 -11.62 1.69
C ALA A 13 -8.74 -12.66 2.52
N THR A 14 -9.25 -12.29 3.70
CA THR A 14 -9.97 -13.21 4.58
C THR A 14 -11.36 -13.46 4.02
N THR A 15 -11.67 -14.72 3.70
CA THR A 15 -12.98 -15.08 3.15
C THR A 15 -14.07 -15.01 4.21
N ARG A 16 -15.35 -14.92 3.79
CA ARG A 16 -16.51 -14.95 4.66
C ARG A 16 -16.51 -16.19 5.58
N ASN A 17 -16.19 -17.36 5.04
CA ASN A 17 -16.13 -18.60 5.83
C ASN A 17 -15.06 -18.52 6.92
N GLN A 18 -13.90 -18.00 6.61
CA GLN A 18 -12.82 -17.79 7.59
C GLN A 18 -13.26 -16.81 8.68
N LEU A 19 -13.93 -15.69 8.31
CA LEU A 19 -14.44 -14.71 9.28
C LEU A 19 -15.40 -15.30 10.30
N ASN A 20 -16.19 -16.31 9.92
CA ASN A 20 -17.09 -17.00 10.85
C ASN A 20 -16.35 -17.71 12.01
N PHE A 21 -15.10 -18.11 11.80
CA PHE A 21 -14.27 -18.76 12.82
C PHE A 21 -13.37 -17.76 13.58
N LEU A 22 -13.05 -16.63 12.99
CA LEU A 22 -12.17 -15.65 13.62
C LEU A 22 -12.82 -15.00 14.83
N ARG A 23 -11.98 -14.75 15.84
CA ARG A 23 -12.36 -14.00 17.04
C ARG A 23 -11.32 -12.93 17.28
N PHE A 24 -11.78 -11.74 17.62
CA PHE A 24 -10.95 -10.56 17.89
C PHE A 24 -11.13 -10.10 19.34
N PRO A 25 -10.67 -10.88 20.33
CA PRO A 25 -10.99 -10.66 21.75
C PRO A 25 -10.50 -9.33 22.30
N ILE A 26 -9.51 -8.71 21.64
CA ILE A 26 -8.98 -7.41 22.05
C ILE A 26 -9.52 -6.25 21.21
N GLY A 27 -10.41 -6.49 20.24
CA GLY A 27 -10.94 -5.47 19.32
C GLY A 27 -11.75 -4.37 20.03
N GLU A 28 -12.37 -4.70 21.18
CA GLU A 28 -13.17 -3.79 21.99
C GLU A 28 -12.34 -2.91 22.96
N TYR A 29 -11.02 -2.96 22.89
CA TYR A 29 -10.12 -2.23 23.79
C TYR A 29 -9.21 -1.29 23.05
N PHE A 30 -8.82 -0.17 23.72
CA PHE A 30 -7.68 0.63 23.28
C PHE A 30 -6.37 -0.09 23.59
N LYS A 31 -5.34 0.16 22.81
CA LYS A 31 -4.01 -0.42 23.02
C LYS A 31 -3.46 -0.19 24.43
N SER A 32 -3.71 1.00 24.99
CA SER A 32 -3.32 1.34 26.37
C SER A 32 -4.01 0.45 27.41
N GLU A 33 -5.30 0.15 27.21
CA GLU A 33 -6.07 -0.74 28.10
C GLU A 33 -5.51 -2.17 28.04
N ILE A 34 -5.16 -2.65 26.84
CA ILE A 34 -4.54 -3.98 26.67
C ILE A 34 -3.18 -4.05 27.36
N ARG A 35 -2.35 -3.02 27.25
CA ARG A 35 -1.05 -2.96 27.98
C ARG A 35 -1.23 -2.98 29.48
N LYS A 36 -2.25 -2.28 30.01
CA LYS A 36 -2.58 -2.30 31.43
C LYS A 36 -2.96 -3.72 31.88
N LYS A 37 -3.88 -4.38 31.16
CA LYS A 37 -4.28 -5.78 31.44
C LYS A 37 -3.09 -6.74 31.36
N ALA A 38 -2.21 -6.58 30.37
CA ALA A 38 -1.00 -7.40 30.25
C ALA A 38 -0.06 -7.24 31.46
N LYS A 39 0.05 -6.03 32.04
CA LYS A 39 0.81 -5.78 33.27
C LYS A 39 0.15 -6.41 34.49
N GLU A 40 -1.17 -6.24 34.64
CA GLU A 40 -1.96 -6.83 35.73
C GLU A 40 -1.84 -8.36 35.74
N LEU A 41 -1.84 -8.98 34.56
CA LEU A 41 -1.67 -10.42 34.36
C LEU A 41 -0.20 -10.87 34.37
N SER A 42 0.76 -9.97 34.60
CA SER A 42 2.21 -10.24 34.59
C SER A 42 2.71 -10.98 33.36
N LEU A 43 2.14 -10.66 32.18
CA LEU A 43 2.53 -11.31 30.92
C LEU A 43 3.95 -10.90 30.53
N ILE A 44 4.76 -11.85 30.04
CA ILE A 44 6.14 -11.63 29.60
C ILE A 44 6.21 -10.57 28.48
N VAL A 45 5.16 -10.50 27.63
CA VAL A 45 5.09 -9.59 26.48
C VAL A 45 4.57 -8.18 26.79
N LYS A 46 4.28 -7.86 28.07
CA LYS A 46 3.67 -6.59 28.49
C LYS A 46 4.41 -5.34 28.00
N ASP A 47 5.73 -5.40 27.95
CA ASP A 47 6.59 -4.28 27.56
C ASP A 47 7.17 -4.44 26.12
N LYS A 48 6.77 -5.49 25.39
CA LYS A 48 7.22 -5.70 24.01
C LYS A 48 6.74 -4.56 23.12
N PRO A 49 7.64 -3.90 22.37
CA PRO A 49 7.27 -2.88 21.40
C PRO A 49 6.39 -3.48 20.29
N ASP A 50 5.60 -2.62 19.63
CA ASP A 50 4.82 -3.04 18.47
C ASP A 50 5.78 -3.51 17.37
N SER A 51 5.44 -4.60 16.69
CA SER A 51 6.19 -5.05 15.52
C SER A 51 6.07 -3.99 14.42
N GLN A 52 7.22 -3.50 13.94
CA GLN A 52 7.29 -2.47 12.91
C GLN A 52 7.56 -3.06 11.53
N ASP A 53 8.09 -4.29 11.48
CA ASP A 53 8.57 -4.94 10.28
C ASP A 53 8.14 -6.41 10.19
N ILE A 54 8.30 -6.99 9.01
CA ILE A 54 8.09 -8.41 8.76
C ILE A 54 9.13 -9.19 9.57
N CYS A 55 8.68 -10.09 10.45
CA CYS A 55 9.49 -10.74 11.47
C CYS A 55 10.68 -11.57 10.94
N PHE A 56 10.64 -12.04 9.69
CA PHE A 56 11.74 -12.78 9.06
C PHE A 56 12.66 -11.92 8.19
N VAL A 57 12.40 -10.61 8.12
CA VAL A 57 13.22 -9.65 7.39
C VAL A 57 13.91 -8.72 8.38
N THR A 58 15.20 -8.97 8.65
CA THR A 58 16.04 -8.04 9.39
C THR A 58 16.41 -6.86 8.51
N LYS A 59 16.73 -5.69 9.09
CA LYS A 59 16.96 -4.42 8.35
C LYS A 59 17.88 -4.54 7.14
N ASP A 60 18.89 -5.42 7.22
CA ASP A 60 19.83 -5.68 6.13
C ASP A 60 19.42 -6.83 5.22
N SER A 61 18.40 -7.61 5.59
CA SER A 61 18.04 -8.85 4.91
C SER A 61 17.07 -8.66 3.76
N TYR A 62 16.22 -7.61 3.77
CA TYR A 62 15.25 -7.39 2.68
C TYR A 62 15.96 -7.15 1.35
N ARG A 63 16.94 -6.23 1.32
CA ARG A 63 17.73 -5.95 0.13
C ARG A 63 18.49 -7.21 -0.33
N ASN A 64 19.18 -7.89 0.59
CA ASN A 64 19.92 -9.11 0.32
C ASN A 64 19.01 -10.25 -0.16
N LEU A 65 17.80 -10.34 0.37
CA LEU A 65 16.81 -11.31 -0.08
C LEU A 65 16.35 -11.03 -1.52
N ILE A 66 16.02 -9.77 -1.84
CA ILE A 66 15.63 -9.40 -3.20
C ILE A 66 16.78 -9.56 -4.17
N GLU A 67 18.02 -9.22 -3.78
CA GLU A 67 19.20 -9.38 -4.62
C GLU A 67 19.47 -10.88 -4.99
N LYS A 68 19.20 -11.78 -4.06
CA LYS A 68 19.26 -13.22 -4.32
C LYS A 68 18.13 -13.74 -5.20
N LEU A 69 16.90 -13.22 -5.02
CA LEU A 69 15.71 -13.70 -5.74
C LEU A 69 15.55 -13.06 -7.12
N LYS A 70 15.98 -11.80 -7.28
CA LYS A 70 15.82 -10.99 -8.50
C LYS A 70 17.00 -10.04 -8.68
N PRO A 71 18.20 -10.55 -8.98
CA PRO A 71 19.41 -9.73 -9.14
C PRO A 71 19.26 -8.68 -10.24
N GLU A 72 18.45 -8.95 -11.26
CA GLU A 72 18.11 -8.00 -12.34
C GLU A 72 17.45 -6.71 -11.83
N SER A 73 16.83 -6.73 -10.66
CA SER A 73 16.20 -5.54 -10.06
C SER A 73 17.21 -4.52 -9.54
N PHE A 74 18.49 -4.89 -9.47
CA PHE A 74 19.59 -4.02 -9.06
C PHE A 74 20.45 -3.52 -10.22
N ILE A 75 20.05 -3.82 -11.46
CA ILE A 75 20.74 -3.31 -12.65
C ILE A 75 20.54 -1.80 -12.71
N LYS A 76 21.65 -1.08 -12.95
CA LYS A 76 21.61 0.37 -13.16
C LYS A 76 20.74 0.73 -14.35
N GLY A 77 20.03 1.83 -14.25
CA GLY A 77 19.17 2.33 -15.30
C GLY A 77 19.03 3.85 -15.24
N MET A 78 18.20 4.37 -16.13
CA MET A 78 18.02 5.81 -16.27
C MET A 78 16.86 6.33 -15.41
N ILE A 79 17.05 7.52 -14.87
CA ILE A 79 15.96 8.32 -14.34
C ILE A 79 15.60 9.36 -15.40
N VAL A 80 14.34 9.38 -15.80
CA VAL A 80 13.82 10.28 -16.83
C VAL A 80 12.70 11.17 -16.30
N ASN A 81 12.46 12.29 -16.94
CA ASN A 81 11.26 13.08 -16.70
C ASN A 81 10.08 12.55 -17.55
N ILE A 82 8.88 13.14 -17.39
CA ILE A 82 7.66 12.77 -18.12
C ILE A 82 7.79 12.91 -19.66
N ASN A 83 8.76 13.67 -20.15
CA ASN A 83 9.03 13.86 -21.57
C ASN A 83 10.09 12.87 -22.10
N GLY A 84 10.52 11.91 -21.28
CA GLY A 84 11.54 10.92 -21.63
C GLY A 84 12.98 11.45 -21.58
N LYS A 85 13.19 12.71 -21.18
CA LYS A 85 14.55 13.27 -21.06
C LYS A 85 15.23 12.67 -19.84
N GLN A 86 16.44 12.12 -20.01
CA GLN A 86 17.28 11.67 -18.91
C GLN A 86 17.66 12.84 -18.00
N ILE A 87 17.47 12.64 -16.70
CA ILE A 87 17.79 13.61 -15.63
C ILE A 87 18.69 13.01 -14.56
N GLY A 88 18.97 11.70 -14.63
CA GLY A 88 19.87 11.00 -13.73
C GLY A 88 19.97 9.51 -13.99
N GLU A 89 20.56 8.80 -13.04
CA GLU A 89 20.71 7.35 -13.06
C GLU A 89 20.28 6.75 -11.73
N HIS A 90 19.85 5.47 -11.74
CA HIS A 90 19.50 4.74 -10.56
C HIS A 90 20.29 3.42 -10.43
N ASN A 91 20.44 2.93 -9.19
CA ASN A 91 21.13 1.68 -8.88
C ASN A 91 20.11 0.52 -8.64
N GLY A 92 19.19 0.34 -9.58
CA GLY A 92 18.15 -0.67 -9.53
C GLY A 92 16.78 -0.13 -9.15
N ILE A 93 15.77 -0.53 -9.92
CA ILE A 93 14.36 -0.11 -9.77
C ILE A 93 13.75 -0.52 -8.42
N VAL A 94 14.29 -1.58 -7.81
CA VAL A 94 13.85 -2.09 -6.48
C VAL A 94 14.00 -1.06 -5.35
N ASN A 95 14.89 -0.08 -5.53
CA ASN A 95 15.13 0.97 -4.53
C ASN A 95 14.11 2.11 -4.60
N TYR A 96 13.13 2.03 -5.52
CA TYR A 96 12.15 3.09 -5.76
C TYR A 96 10.73 2.61 -5.58
N THR A 97 9.88 3.52 -5.12
CA THR A 97 8.45 3.26 -4.89
C THR A 97 7.64 4.43 -5.46
N ILE A 98 6.52 4.14 -6.07
CA ILE A 98 5.59 5.18 -6.56
C ILE A 98 5.22 6.13 -5.41
N GLY A 99 5.34 7.44 -5.65
CA GLY A 99 5.14 8.49 -4.66
C GLY A 99 6.38 8.85 -3.82
N GLN A 100 7.50 8.16 -4.00
CA GLN A 100 8.75 8.47 -3.30
C GLN A 100 9.25 9.85 -3.71
N ARG A 101 9.61 10.68 -2.70
CA ARG A 101 10.19 12.02 -2.88
C ARG A 101 11.65 12.10 -2.45
N LYS A 102 12.02 11.37 -1.38
CA LYS A 102 13.37 11.43 -0.79
C LYS A 102 14.27 10.35 -1.37
N GLY A 103 15.59 10.62 -1.37
CA GLY A 103 16.58 9.61 -1.79
C GLY A 103 16.61 9.35 -3.30
N LEU A 104 16.16 10.32 -4.11
CA LEU A 104 16.14 10.19 -5.58
C LEU A 104 17.50 10.49 -6.23
N GLY A 105 18.44 11.07 -5.50
CA GLY A 105 19.76 11.46 -6.04
C GLY A 105 19.72 12.61 -7.06
N ILE A 106 18.58 13.27 -7.22
CA ILE A 106 18.37 14.37 -8.18
C ILE A 106 18.21 15.67 -7.40
N GLY A 107 19.10 16.63 -7.68
CA GLY A 107 19.07 17.97 -7.09
C GLY A 107 18.83 19.08 -8.14
N GLY A 108 18.68 20.33 -7.67
CA GLY A 108 18.63 21.52 -8.54
C GLY A 108 17.30 21.81 -9.24
N ASN A 109 16.24 21.07 -8.91
CA ASN A 109 14.91 21.31 -9.49
C ASN A 109 14.16 22.42 -8.76
N LYS A 110 13.42 23.26 -9.51
CA LYS A 110 12.57 24.33 -8.96
C LYS A 110 11.42 23.80 -8.11
N SER A 111 10.90 22.63 -8.45
CA SER A 111 9.79 21.96 -7.74
C SER A 111 10.21 20.58 -7.26
N PRO A 112 9.63 20.08 -6.14
CA PRO A 112 9.86 18.72 -5.68
C PRO A 112 9.43 17.69 -6.72
N LEU A 113 10.30 16.71 -6.98
CA LEU A 113 10.01 15.58 -7.86
C LEU A 113 9.62 14.35 -7.05
N TYR A 114 8.80 13.53 -7.67
CA TYR A 114 8.27 12.28 -7.13
C TYR A 114 8.41 11.16 -8.16
N VAL A 115 8.59 9.94 -7.72
CA VAL A 115 8.47 8.77 -8.59
C VAL A 115 7.02 8.63 -9.01
N VAL A 116 6.73 8.85 -10.27
CA VAL A 116 5.35 8.77 -10.82
C VAL A 116 5.12 7.48 -11.59
N ASP A 117 6.20 6.87 -12.11
CA ASP A 117 6.14 5.57 -12.78
C ASP A 117 7.47 4.81 -12.66
N ILE A 118 7.39 3.48 -12.75
CA ILE A 118 8.52 2.56 -12.76
C ILE A 118 8.33 1.61 -13.94
N ASP A 119 9.01 1.89 -15.04
CA ASP A 119 9.01 1.03 -16.22
C ASP A 119 10.02 -0.12 -16.04
N LYS A 120 9.48 -1.28 -15.68
CA LYS A 120 10.28 -2.50 -15.44
C LYS A 120 10.88 -3.05 -16.72
N THR A 121 10.21 -2.86 -17.87
CA THR A 121 10.64 -3.41 -19.17
C THR A 121 11.87 -2.68 -19.69
N ASN A 122 11.85 -1.35 -19.59
CA ASN A 122 12.93 -0.51 -20.07
C ASN A 122 13.92 -0.10 -18.96
N ASN A 123 13.72 -0.59 -17.74
CA ASN A 123 14.54 -0.28 -16.56
C ASN A 123 14.64 1.24 -16.32
N LEU A 124 13.49 1.94 -16.31
CA LEU A 124 13.41 3.38 -16.14
C LEU A 124 12.65 3.76 -14.88
N ILE A 125 13.09 4.83 -14.24
CA ILE A 125 12.34 5.55 -13.20
C ILE A 125 11.86 6.87 -13.78
N VAL A 126 10.55 7.12 -13.75
CA VAL A 126 9.97 8.37 -14.24
C VAL A 126 9.69 9.30 -13.05
N LEU A 127 10.28 10.49 -13.09
CA LEU A 127 10.07 11.53 -12.08
C LEU A 127 9.24 12.69 -12.64
N ALA A 128 8.30 13.17 -11.82
CA ALA A 128 7.50 14.35 -12.12
C ALA A 128 7.03 15.08 -10.86
N GLU A 129 6.33 16.19 -11.03
CA GLU A 129 5.66 16.92 -9.95
C GLU A 129 4.51 16.11 -9.35
N LYS A 130 4.11 16.42 -8.11
CA LYS A 130 3.07 15.72 -7.34
C LYS A 130 1.75 15.54 -8.10
N LYS A 131 1.34 16.51 -8.91
CA LYS A 131 0.09 16.47 -9.70
C LYS A 131 -0.03 15.24 -10.62
N TYR A 132 1.10 14.65 -11.03
CA TYR A 132 1.12 13.44 -11.87
C TYR A 132 0.89 12.14 -11.08
N LEU A 133 0.88 12.21 -9.75
CA LEU A 133 0.48 11.10 -8.88
C LEU A 133 -1.02 11.02 -8.67
N GLU A 134 -1.74 12.11 -8.90
CA GLU A 134 -3.18 12.18 -8.67
C GLU A 134 -3.95 11.26 -9.62
N LYS A 135 -4.82 10.45 -9.05
CA LYS A 135 -5.69 9.52 -9.79
C LYS A 135 -7.15 9.73 -9.40
N THR A 136 -8.03 9.54 -10.35
CA THR A 136 -9.49 9.50 -10.13
C THR A 136 -10.04 8.10 -10.18
N THR A 137 -9.24 7.12 -10.65
CA THR A 137 -9.68 5.73 -10.77
C THR A 137 -8.58 4.76 -10.36
N VAL A 138 -8.98 3.58 -9.86
CA VAL A 138 -8.11 2.42 -9.66
C VAL A 138 -8.78 1.17 -10.23
N LYS A 139 -7.98 0.30 -10.85
CA LYS A 139 -8.41 -1.04 -11.25
C LYS A 139 -8.19 -2.00 -10.09
N ILE A 140 -9.18 -2.84 -9.83
CA ILE A 140 -9.18 -3.83 -8.75
C ILE A 140 -9.37 -5.20 -9.39
N ASN A 141 -8.51 -6.14 -9.01
CA ASN A 141 -8.56 -7.53 -9.45
C ASN A 141 -8.75 -8.45 -8.25
N ASN A 142 -9.23 -9.66 -8.46
CA ASN A 142 -9.36 -10.68 -7.43
C ASN A 142 -10.23 -10.23 -6.24
N ILE A 143 -11.44 -9.79 -6.53
CA ILE A 143 -12.35 -9.25 -5.51
C ILE A 143 -12.77 -10.36 -4.55
N ASN A 144 -12.59 -10.13 -3.26
CA ASN A 144 -13.05 -10.98 -2.17
C ASN A 144 -14.33 -10.42 -1.55
N TRP A 145 -15.47 -10.96 -1.93
CA TRP A 145 -16.77 -10.54 -1.40
C TRP A 145 -17.04 -11.13 -0.04
N ILE A 146 -17.17 -10.27 0.98
CA ILE A 146 -17.52 -10.65 2.35
C ILE A 146 -19.03 -10.53 2.58
N ALA A 147 -19.66 -9.50 2.03
CA ALA A 147 -21.11 -9.32 2.10
C ALA A 147 -21.84 -10.33 1.20
N GLU A 148 -23.11 -10.59 1.50
CA GLU A 148 -24.00 -11.27 0.56
C GLU A 148 -24.12 -10.42 -0.70
N LYS A 149 -24.32 -11.12 -1.85
CA LYS A 149 -24.36 -10.49 -3.16
C LYS A 149 -25.24 -9.24 -3.12
N VAL A 150 -24.60 -8.10 -3.26
CA VAL A 150 -25.30 -6.84 -3.44
C VAL A 150 -26.01 -6.91 -4.78
N ASP A 151 -27.17 -6.32 -4.89
CA ASP A 151 -28.07 -6.30 -6.04
C ASP A 151 -27.38 -6.34 -7.41
N SER A 152 -28.14 -6.80 -8.41
CA SER A 152 -27.74 -6.95 -9.81
C SER A 152 -27.23 -5.67 -10.50
N SER A 153 -27.08 -4.57 -9.80
CA SER A 153 -26.43 -3.36 -10.32
C SER A 153 -24.91 -3.54 -10.32
N ASN A 154 -24.26 -3.36 -11.46
CA ASN A 154 -22.82 -3.38 -11.58
C ASN A 154 -22.14 -2.13 -10.95
N LEU A 155 -22.92 -1.23 -10.34
CA LEU A 155 -22.46 0.01 -9.73
C LEU A 155 -22.81 0.04 -8.25
N ILE A 156 -21.80 0.14 -7.39
CA ILE A 156 -21.98 0.21 -5.95
C ILE A 156 -21.40 1.50 -5.42
N ARG A 157 -22.22 2.29 -4.74
CA ARG A 157 -21.78 3.47 -4.01
C ARG A 157 -21.15 3.07 -2.68
N CYS A 158 -19.87 3.34 -2.47
CA CYS A 158 -19.14 2.95 -1.26
C CYS A 158 -17.95 3.87 -0.99
N ALA A 159 -17.24 3.61 0.10
CA ALA A 159 -15.95 4.23 0.36
C ALA A 159 -14.84 3.18 0.25
N ALA A 160 -13.69 3.54 -0.32
CA ALA A 160 -12.56 2.65 -0.51
C ALA A 160 -11.31 3.13 0.25
N LYS A 161 -10.60 2.19 0.84
CA LYS A 161 -9.32 2.39 1.50
C LYS A 161 -8.22 1.74 0.68
N ILE A 162 -7.38 2.56 0.03
CA ILE A 162 -6.33 2.11 -0.89
C ILE A 162 -4.95 1.95 -0.25
N ARG A 163 -4.81 2.32 1.02
CA ARG A 163 -3.60 2.13 1.84
C ARG A 163 -3.99 2.00 3.31
N SER A 164 -3.21 1.24 4.07
CA SER A 164 -3.44 1.06 5.51
C SER A 164 -3.42 2.35 6.33
N THR A 165 -2.67 3.36 5.88
CA THR A 165 -2.46 4.63 6.57
C THR A 165 -3.36 5.77 6.11
N GLN A 166 -4.18 5.56 5.06
CA GLN A 166 -5.13 6.55 4.55
C GLN A 166 -6.53 6.30 5.10
N ASP A 167 -7.32 7.36 5.19
CA ASP A 167 -8.75 7.26 5.45
C ASP A 167 -9.49 6.74 4.21
N GLU A 168 -10.69 6.24 4.44
CA GLU A 168 -11.60 5.79 3.40
C GLU A 168 -12.04 6.99 2.55
N THR A 169 -12.01 6.82 1.23
CA THR A 169 -12.40 7.87 0.28
C THR A 169 -13.67 7.45 -0.45
N PRO A 170 -14.72 8.32 -0.50
CA PRO A 170 -15.97 8.02 -1.19
C PRO A 170 -15.82 7.93 -2.70
N GLY A 171 -16.63 7.09 -3.31
CA GLY A 171 -16.62 6.87 -4.74
C GLY A 171 -17.63 5.81 -5.17
N THR A 172 -17.48 5.32 -6.39
CA THR A 172 -18.33 4.31 -7.00
C THR A 172 -17.49 3.15 -7.49
N LEU A 173 -17.85 1.93 -7.10
CA LEU A 173 -17.28 0.69 -7.61
C LEU A 173 -18.11 0.25 -8.82
N GLU A 174 -17.46 0.13 -9.97
CA GLU A 174 -18.02 -0.45 -11.20
C GLU A 174 -17.47 -1.87 -11.37
N ILE A 175 -18.36 -2.87 -11.34
CA ILE A 175 -17.99 -4.29 -11.34
C ILE A 175 -18.09 -4.84 -12.75
N ASN A 176 -17.03 -5.55 -13.17
CA ASN A 176 -16.99 -6.25 -14.45
C ASN A 176 -16.43 -7.68 -14.25
N GLY A 177 -17.32 -8.62 -13.93
CA GLY A 177 -16.93 -9.99 -13.62
C GLY A 177 -16.10 -10.10 -12.34
N ASN A 178 -14.85 -10.53 -12.45
CA ASN A 178 -13.90 -10.66 -11.34
C ASN A 178 -12.97 -9.45 -11.19
N GLU A 179 -13.19 -8.42 -11.96
CA GLU A 179 -12.49 -7.15 -11.92
C GLU A 179 -13.45 -6.03 -11.58
N ALA A 180 -12.94 -4.92 -11.10
CA ALA A 180 -13.71 -3.70 -10.93
C ALA A 180 -12.84 -2.47 -11.18
N ILE A 181 -13.52 -1.36 -11.42
CA ILE A 181 -12.92 -0.02 -11.42
C ILE A 181 -13.54 0.75 -10.28
N TYR A 182 -12.72 1.25 -9.37
CA TYR A 182 -13.19 2.19 -8.37
C TYR A 182 -12.95 3.61 -8.87
N ILE A 183 -14.01 4.40 -8.91
CA ILE A 183 -14.03 5.80 -9.36
C ILE A 183 -14.17 6.68 -8.13
N PHE A 184 -13.13 7.42 -7.78
CA PHE A 184 -13.14 8.35 -6.66
C PHE A 184 -13.94 9.62 -6.98
N ASP A 185 -14.65 10.16 -6.00
CA ASP A 185 -15.33 11.47 -6.17
C ASP A 185 -14.34 12.63 -6.31
N ASN A 186 -13.18 12.50 -5.64
CA ASN A 186 -12.10 13.47 -5.70
C ASN A 186 -10.81 12.76 -6.05
N LYS A 187 -9.85 13.49 -6.61
CA LYS A 187 -8.53 12.96 -6.88
C LYS A 187 -7.86 12.49 -5.60
N VAL A 188 -7.23 11.33 -5.66
CA VAL A 188 -6.43 10.76 -4.57
C VAL A 188 -4.97 10.74 -4.93
N ASP A 189 -4.11 10.90 -3.93
CA ASP A 189 -2.67 10.78 -4.11
C ASP A 189 -2.27 9.31 -4.26
N SER A 190 -1.50 9.04 -5.31
CA SER A 190 -0.63 7.88 -5.43
C SER A 190 -1.27 6.52 -5.09
N THR A 191 -1.79 5.86 -6.09
CA THR A 191 -2.10 4.42 -6.03
C THR A 191 -0.85 3.63 -6.44
N SER A 192 -0.53 2.57 -5.70
CA SER A 192 0.59 1.68 -6.05
C SER A 192 0.04 0.30 -6.42
N PRO A 193 0.43 -0.27 -7.57
CA PRO A 193 0.05 -1.64 -7.93
C PRO A 193 0.45 -2.64 -6.84
N GLY A 194 -0.38 -3.66 -6.61
CA GLY A 194 -0.14 -4.69 -5.60
C GLY A 194 -0.58 -4.32 -4.18
N GLN A 195 -1.21 -3.17 -3.98
CA GLN A 195 -1.87 -2.83 -2.71
C GLN A 195 -3.27 -3.43 -2.66
N ALA A 196 -3.75 -3.74 -1.45
CA ALA A 196 -5.16 -4.04 -1.22
C ALA A 196 -6.04 -2.78 -1.40
N CYS A 197 -7.30 -2.99 -1.69
CA CYS A 197 -8.33 -1.97 -1.73
C CYS A 197 -9.56 -2.49 -0.98
#